data_68b6405c410a8c89dda55755b6a6a385
#
_entry.id   68b6405c410a8c89dda55755b6a6a385
#
_cell.length_a   1.000
_cell.length_b   1.000
_cell.length_c   1.000
_cell.angle_alpha   90.00
_cell.angle_beta   90.00
_cell.angle_gamma   90.00
#
_symmetry.space_group_name_H-M   'P 1'
#
loop_
_entity.id
_entity.type
_entity.pdbx_description
1 polymer ?
#
loop_
_entity_poly.entity_id
_entity_poly.type
_entity_poly.pdbx_seq_one_letter_code
_entity_poly.pdbx_strand_id
1 'polypeptide(L)'
;KVWELEIQTAIKLYQKDFATAIKLAKQAILLEEKLPSPSGPPRILKPTYEFLGEVYLKAGKPIEADENFSISLLRHPNRIRSLIGSARAANAKGDKKTAKEKYHQLFVQLENATPDFPELKEAKEFLQRN
;
A
#
# COMPACT_ATOMS: atom_id res chain seq x y z
N LYS A 1 -13.18 -16.10 -3.21
CA LYS A 1 -13.70 -14.81 -2.83
C LYS A 1 -12.55 -13.88 -2.53
N VAL A 2 -12.79 -12.64 -2.20
CA VAL A 2 -11.73 -11.62 -2.11
C VAL A 2 -10.61 -12.04 -1.14
N TRP A 3 -10.95 -12.45 0.07
CA TRP A 3 -9.93 -12.80 1.07
C TRP A 3 -9.14 -14.06 0.69
N GLU A 4 -9.77 -15.02 0.01
CA GLU A 4 -9.07 -16.20 -0.48
C GLU A 4 -8.03 -15.83 -1.53
N LEU A 5 -8.38 -14.91 -2.43
CA LEU A 5 -7.47 -14.40 -3.45
C LEU A 5 -6.31 -13.62 -2.83
N GLU A 6 -6.57 -12.85 -1.77
CA GLU A 6 -5.52 -12.14 -1.04
C GLU A 6 -4.54 -13.10 -0.36
N ILE A 7 -5.05 -14.19 0.25
CA ILE A 7 -4.19 -15.22 0.86
C ILE A 7 -3.34 -15.91 -0.22
N GLN A 8 -3.94 -16.29 -1.34
CA GLN A 8 -3.21 -16.90 -2.46
C GLN A 8 -2.15 -15.94 -3.03
N THR A 9 -2.50 -14.66 -3.13
CA THR A 9 -1.56 -13.62 -3.56
C THR A 9 -0.36 -13.54 -2.62
N ALA A 10 -0.60 -13.56 -1.30
CA ALA A 10 0.47 -13.52 -0.31
C ALA A 10 1.39 -14.74 -0.42
N ILE A 11 0.82 -15.92 -0.64
CA ILE A 11 1.61 -17.15 -0.87
C ILE A 11 2.49 -17.00 -2.10
N LYS A 12 1.94 -16.50 -3.20
CA LYS A 12 2.70 -16.29 -4.44
C LYS A 12 3.79 -15.25 -4.29
N LEU A 13 3.55 -14.19 -3.50
CA LEU A 13 4.58 -13.21 -3.16
C LEU A 13 5.73 -13.86 -2.39
N TYR A 14 5.41 -14.69 -1.41
CA TYR A 14 6.42 -15.41 -0.65
C TYR A 14 7.27 -16.31 -1.55
N GLN A 15 6.64 -16.94 -2.55
CA GLN A 15 7.31 -17.78 -3.54
C GLN A 15 8.03 -16.97 -4.63
N LYS A 16 7.94 -15.63 -4.57
CA LYS A 16 8.48 -14.69 -5.59
C LYS A 16 7.88 -14.89 -6.98
N ASP A 17 6.68 -15.46 -7.06
CA ASP A 17 5.92 -15.58 -8.31
C ASP A 17 5.07 -14.33 -8.50
N PHE A 18 5.73 -13.23 -8.88
CA PHE A 18 5.10 -11.91 -8.97
C PHE A 18 4.03 -11.83 -10.05
N ALA A 19 4.22 -12.49 -11.18
CA ALA A 19 3.24 -12.48 -12.26
C ALA A 19 1.89 -13.06 -11.81
N THR A 20 1.92 -14.22 -11.14
CA THR A 20 0.72 -14.85 -10.61
C THR A 20 0.13 -14.02 -9.46
N ALA A 21 0.97 -13.47 -8.59
CA ALA A 21 0.52 -12.63 -7.49
C ALA A 21 -0.23 -11.40 -8.00
N ILE A 22 0.29 -10.73 -9.02
CA ILE A 22 -0.37 -9.57 -9.64
C ILE A 22 -1.72 -9.96 -10.23
N LYS A 23 -1.78 -11.09 -10.93
CA LYS A 23 -3.01 -11.60 -11.53
C LYS A 23 -4.09 -11.84 -10.47
N LEU A 24 -3.72 -12.52 -9.39
CA LEU A 24 -4.64 -12.84 -8.29
C LEU A 24 -5.13 -11.57 -7.58
N ALA A 25 -4.23 -10.60 -7.33
CA ALA A 25 -4.61 -9.34 -6.71
C ALA A 25 -5.58 -8.55 -7.59
N LYS A 26 -5.37 -8.53 -8.90
CA LYS A 26 -6.30 -7.89 -9.84
C LYS A 26 -7.67 -8.57 -9.84
N GLN A 27 -7.71 -9.90 -9.76
CA GLN A 27 -8.97 -10.63 -9.64
C GLN A 27 -9.71 -10.25 -8.35
N ALA A 28 -8.99 -10.08 -7.25
CA ALA A 28 -9.59 -9.64 -5.98
C ALA A 28 -10.24 -8.27 -6.12
N ILE A 29 -9.59 -7.33 -6.80
CA ILE A 29 -10.15 -6.00 -7.06
C ILE A 29 -11.44 -6.10 -7.87
N LEU A 30 -11.44 -6.88 -8.95
CA LEU A 30 -12.62 -7.03 -9.79
C LEU A 30 -13.80 -7.63 -9.03
N LEU A 31 -13.55 -8.59 -8.14
CA LEU A 31 -14.59 -9.17 -7.30
C LEU A 31 -15.11 -8.16 -6.28
N GLU A 32 -14.23 -7.41 -5.63
CA GLU A 32 -14.61 -6.41 -4.65
C GLU A 32 -15.48 -5.32 -5.27
N GLU A 33 -15.13 -4.86 -6.46
CA GLU A 33 -15.89 -3.81 -7.15
C GLU A 33 -17.30 -4.28 -7.58
N LYS A 34 -17.51 -5.58 -7.73
CA LYS A 34 -18.81 -6.16 -8.03
C LYS A 34 -19.71 -6.36 -6.81
N LEU A 35 -19.14 -6.28 -5.61
CA LEU A 35 -19.91 -6.46 -4.39
C LEU A 35 -20.70 -5.20 -4.06
N PRO A 36 -21.98 -5.35 -3.64
CA PRO A 36 -22.74 -4.19 -3.16
C PRO A 36 -22.07 -3.60 -1.91
N SER A 37 -22.30 -2.31 -1.68
CA SER A 37 -21.82 -1.65 -0.48
C SER A 37 -22.23 -2.46 0.76
N PRO A 38 -21.28 -2.81 1.65
CA PRO A 38 -21.59 -3.66 2.76
C PRO A 38 -22.57 -3.01 3.72
N SER A 39 -23.68 -3.68 3.97
CA SER A 39 -24.58 -3.38 5.07
C SER A 39 -24.15 -4.27 6.23
N GLY A 40 -23.42 -3.70 7.19
CA GLY A 40 -22.95 -4.48 8.35
C GLY A 40 -21.68 -3.89 8.95
N PRO A 41 -21.15 -4.52 10.03
CA PRO A 41 -19.91 -4.04 10.63
C PRO A 41 -18.77 -4.07 9.61
N PRO A 42 -17.87 -3.07 9.64
CA PRO A 42 -16.78 -2.99 8.68
C PRO A 42 -15.88 -4.24 8.81
N ARG A 43 -15.61 -4.88 7.69
CA ARG A 43 -14.67 -5.99 7.66
C ARG A 43 -13.26 -5.43 7.77
N ILE A 44 -12.47 -6.00 8.67
CA ILE A 44 -11.06 -5.65 8.81
C ILE A 44 -10.30 -6.38 7.70
N LEU A 45 -10.53 -5.97 6.46
CA LEU A 45 -9.80 -6.49 5.31
C LEU A 45 -8.86 -5.40 4.79
N LYS A 46 -7.68 -5.83 4.40
CA LYS A 46 -6.72 -4.93 3.76
C LYS A 46 -7.33 -4.43 2.45
N PRO A 47 -7.31 -3.11 2.19
CA PRO A 47 -7.81 -2.59 0.92
C PRO A 47 -7.11 -3.23 -0.26
N THR A 48 -7.89 -3.67 -1.24
CA THR A 48 -7.34 -4.43 -2.38
C THR A 48 -6.34 -3.62 -3.21
N TYR A 49 -6.57 -2.32 -3.40
CA TYR A 49 -5.61 -1.46 -4.11
C TYR A 49 -4.31 -1.27 -3.34
N GLU A 50 -4.37 -1.15 -2.02
CA GLU A 50 -3.17 -1.12 -1.18
C GLU A 50 -2.38 -2.41 -1.33
N PHE A 51 -3.07 -3.55 -1.28
CA PHE A 51 -2.44 -4.86 -1.43
C PHE A 51 -1.78 -5.01 -2.80
N LEU A 52 -2.47 -4.63 -3.87
CA LEU A 52 -1.89 -4.66 -5.21
C LEU A 52 -0.68 -3.72 -5.33
N GLY A 53 -0.76 -2.54 -4.72
CA GLY A 53 0.37 -1.62 -4.66
C GLY A 53 1.60 -2.26 -4.02
N GLU A 54 1.41 -2.96 -2.90
CA GLU A 54 2.49 -3.69 -2.22
C GLU A 54 3.07 -4.80 -3.09
N VAL A 55 2.21 -5.53 -3.82
CA VAL A 55 2.65 -6.57 -4.77
C VAL A 55 3.55 -5.98 -5.85
N TYR A 56 3.11 -4.89 -6.47
CA TYR A 56 3.90 -4.21 -7.50
C TYR A 56 5.22 -3.69 -6.96
N LEU A 57 5.22 -3.13 -5.74
CA LEU A 57 6.43 -2.60 -5.13
C LEU A 57 7.46 -3.73 -4.92
N LYS A 58 7.02 -4.87 -4.42
CA LYS A 58 7.89 -6.05 -4.26
C LYS A 58 8.35 -6.63 -5.58
N ALA A 59 7.54 -6.51 -6.63
CA ALA A 59 7.89 -6.96 -7.97
C ALA A 59 8.86 -6.02 -8.70
N GLY A 60 9.26 -4.92 -8.08
CA GLY A 60 10.15 -3.94 -8.70
C GLY A 60 9.45 -3.05 -9.72
N LYS A 61 8.15 -2.82 -9.56
CA LYS A 61 7.34 -2.00 -10.45
C LYS A 61 6.76 -0.79 -9.68
N PRO A 62 7.62 0.21 -9.36
CA PRO A 62 7.20 1.32 -8.50
C PRO A 62 6.19 2.26 -9.14
N ILE A 63 6.15 2.38 -10.46
CA ILE A 63 5.18 3.25 -11.15
C ILE A 63 3.77 2.69 -10.94
N GLU A 64 3.58 1.41 -11.22
CA GLU A 64 2.30 0.72 -11.03
C GLU A 64 1.92 0.67 -9.55
N ALA A 65 2.91 0.50 -8.66
CA ALA A 65 2.69 0.52 -7.23
C ALA A 65 2.12 1.86 -6.78
N ASP A 66 2.73 2.96 -7.21
CA ASP A 66 2.30 4.31 -6.84
C ASP A 66 0.86 4.59 -7.33
N GLU A 67 0.51 4.17 -8.55
CA GLU A 67 -0.85 4.32 -9.07
C GLU A 67 -1.87 3.64 -8.16
N ASN A 68 -1.58 2.43 -7.69
CA ASN A 68 -2.50 1.68 -6.85
C ASN A 68 -2.58 2.25 -5.43
N PHE A 69 -1.46 2.68 -4.85
CA PHE A 69 -1.47 3.38 -3.57
C PHE A 69 -2.26 4.69 -3.65
N SER A 70 -2.15 5.41 -4.77
CA SER A 70 -2.89 6.66 -4.97
C SER A 70 -4.40 6.41 -4.99
N ILE A 71 -4.86 5.35 -5.65
CA ILE A 71 -6.28 4.97 -5.65
C ILE A 71 -6.72 4.63 -4.22
N SER A 72 -5.93 3.87 -3.49
CA SER A 72 -6.23 3.54 -2.10
C SER A 72 -6.35 4.78 -1.23
N LEU A 73 -5.47 5.77 -1.43
CA LEU A 73 -5.50 7.03 -0.67
C LEU A 73 -6.68 7.91 -1.03
N LEU A 74 -7.19 7.84 -2.27
CA LEU A 74 -8.43 8.53 -2.62
C LEU A 74 -9.63 8.01 -1.82
N ARG A 75 -9.65 6.71 -1.56
CA ARG A 75 -10.73 6.08 -0.78
C ARG A 75 -10.50 6.18 0.73
N HIS A 76 -9.23 6.19 1.16
CA HIS A 76 -8.82 6.19 2.56
C HIS A 76 -7.65 7.16 2.75
N PRO A 77 -7.89 8.50 2.77
CA PRO A 77 -6.81 9.50 2.68
C PRO A 77 -5.74 9.44 3.77
N ASN A 78 -6.10 8.94 4.95
CA ASN A 78 -5.17 8.92 6.08
C ASN A 78 -4.64 7.52 6.40
N ARG A 79 -4.79 6.60 5.47
CA ARG A 79 -4.34 5.22 5.71
C ARG A 79 -2.81 5.13 5.67
N ILE A 80 -2.22 4.80 6.82
CA ILE A 80 -0.77 4.81 7.03
C ILE A 80 -0.03 3.85 6.09
N ARG A 81 -0.56 2.65 5.88
CA ARG A 81 0.08 1.67 5.00
C ARG A 81 0.12 2.15 3.55
N SER A 82 -0.92 2.82 3.09
CA SER A 82 -0.96 3.38 1.74
C SER A 82 -0.04 4.59 1.62
N LEU A 83 0.05 5.44 2.65
CA LEU A 83 0.98 6.56 2.66
C LEU A 83 2.44 6.12 2.58
N ILE A 84 2.83 5.15 3.42
CA ILE A 84 4.21 4.67 3.40
C ILE A 84 4.52 3.92 2.09
N GLY A 85 3.55 3.17 1.58
CA GLY A 85 3.69 2.50 0.28
C GLY A 85 3.90 3.49 -0.85
N SER A 86 3.10 4.55 -0.89
CA SER A 86 3.24 5.63 -1.87
C SER A 86 4.60 6.35 -1.74
N ALA A 87 5.04 6.61 -0.52
CA ALA A 87 6.35 7.22 -0.28
C ALA A 87 7.50 6.33 -0.78
N ARG A 88 7.44 5.05 -0.48
CA ARG A 88 8.45 4.07 -0.93
C ARG A 88 8.47 3.95 -2.45
N ALA A 89 7.29 3.92 -3.08
CA ALA A 89 7.16 3.85 -4.53
C ALA A 89 7.72 5.11 -5.20
N ALA A 90 7.40 6.28 -4.68
CA ALA A 90 7.95 7.54 -5.19
C ALA A 90 9.47 7.58 -5.09
N ASN A 91 10.03 7.13 -3.97
CA ASN A 91 11.47 7.05 -3.79
C ASN A 91 12.10 6.07 -4.77
N ALA A 92 11.48 4.91 -4.98
CA ALA A 92 12.00 3.88 -5.88
C ALA A 92 12.02 4.32 -7.34
N LYS A 93 11.05 5.14 -7.76
CA LYS A 93 11.03 5.68 -9.13
C LYS A 93 11.83 6.98 -9.30
N GLY A 94 12.51 7.43 -8.25
CA GLY A 94 13.37 8.60 -8.30
C GLY A 94 12.67 9.94 -8.05
N ASP A 95 11.40 9.94 -7.70
CA ASP A 95 10.64 11.16 -7.38
C ASP A 95 10.81 11.52 -5.91
N LYS A 96 11.97 12.11 -5.61
CA LYS A 96 12.34 12.49 -4.23
C LYS A 96 11.41 13.53 -3.62
N LYS A 97 10.88 14.43 -4.45
CA LYS A 97 9.96 15.47 -3.99
C LYS A 97 8.67 14.86 -3.44
N THR A 98 8.02 14.01 -4.22
CA THR A 98 6.79 13.34 -3.80
C THR A 98 7.06 12.41 -2.60
N ALA A 99 8.18 11.69 -2.61
CA ALA A 99 8.56 10.83 -1.49
C ALA A 99 8.68 11.65 -0.19
N LYS A 100 9.33 12.79 -0.26
CA LYS A 100 9.50 13.68 0.89
C LYS A 100 8.16 14.19 1.41
N GLU A 101 7.27 14.60 0.52
CA GLU A 101 5.91 15.04 0.89
C GLU A 101 5.13 13.93 1.60
N LYS A 102 5.17 12.72 1.07
CA LYS A 102 4.46 11.58 1.66
C LYS A 102 5.03 11.16 3.00
N TYR A 103 6.35 11.11 3.12
CA TYR A 103 6.99 10.82 4.41
C TYR A 103 6.71 11.91 5.45
N HIS A 104 6.63 13.17 5.02
CA HIS A 104 6.27 14.27 5.92
C HIS A 104 4.83 14.12 6.41
N GLN A 105 3.88 13.81 5.52
CA GLN A 105 2.50 13.54 5.92
C GLN A 105 2.42 12.40 6.93
N LEU A 106 3.15 11.32 6.69
CA LEU A 106 3.23 10.19 7.60
C LEU A 106 3.78 10.60 8.97
N PHE A 107 4.87 11.37 8.95
CA PHE A 107 5.48 11.88 10.18
C PHE A 107 4.48 12.70 11.01
N VAL A 108 3.77 13.63 10.37
CA VAL A 108 2.77 14.47 11.05
C VAL A 108 1.67 13.63 11.68
N GLN A 109 1.19 12.59 10.99
CA GLN A 109 0.15 11.71 11.53
C GLN A 109 0.63 10.88 12.71
N LEU A 110 1.90 10.46 12.71
CA LEU A 110 2.45 9.54 13.70
C LEU A 110 3.24 10.22 14.82
N GLU A 111 3.49 11.53 14.75
CA GLU A 111 4.33 12.22 15.73
C GLU A 111 3.82 12.11 17.15
N ASN A 112 2.51 11.97 17.34
CA ASN A 112 1.86 11.79 18.64
C ASN A 112 1.59 10.32 18.98
N ALA A 113 2.01 9.40 18.11
CA ALA A 113 1.87 7.97 18.35
C ALA A 113 3.04 7.46 19.21
N THR A 114 2.91 6.22 19.69
CA THR A 114 3.98 5.58 20.45
C THR A 114 5.28 5.55 19.63
N PRO A 115 6.44 5.80 20.27
CA PRO A 115 7.71 5.97 19.52
C PRO A 115 8.23 4.72 18.78
N ASP A 116 7.59 3.58 18.98
CA ASP A 116 8.06 2.29 18.46
C ASP A 116 7.49 1.91 17.09
N PHE A 117 6.79 2.81 16.42
CA PHE A 117 6.30 2.53 15.07
C PHE A 117 7.46 2.49 14.06
N PRO A 118 7.70 1.35 13.39
CA PRO A 118 8.77 1.26 12.37
C PRO A 118 8.60 2.26 11.24
N GLU A 119 7.36 2.55 10.86
CA GLU A 119 7.02 3.51 9.82
C GLU A 119 7.44 4.93 10.18
N LEU A 120 7.30 5.31 11.45
CA LEU A 120 7.75 6.61 11.95
C LEU A 120 9.28 6.73 11.87
N LYS A 121 9.99 5.68 12.24
CA LYS A 121 11.44 5.63 12.16
C LYS A 121 11.91 5.76 10.71
N GLU A 122 11.28 5.05 9.79
CA GLU A 122 11.59 5.13 8.36
C GLU A 122 11.39 6.56 7.84
N ALA A 123 10.27 7.20 8.19
CA ALA A 123 9.98 8.57 7.78
C ALA A 123 11.02 9.56 8.31
N LYS A 124 11.39 9.46 9.57
CA LYS A 124 12.41 10.30 10.17
C LYS A 124 13.76 10.14 9.48
N GLU A 125 14.18 8.91 9.25
CA GLU A 125 15.46 8.63 8.59
C GLU A 125 15.49 9.19 7.17
N PHE A 126 14.40 9.01 6.41
CA PHE A 126 14.31 9.54 5.06
C PHE A 126 14.38 11.07 5.04
N LEU A 127 13.63 11.73 5.91
CA LEU A 127 13.59 13.20 5.98
C LEU A 127 14.93 13.79 6.42
N GLN A 128 15.69 13.09 7.26
CA GLN A 128 17.02 13.52 7.68
C GLN A 128 18.06 13.42 6.55
N ARG A 129 17.94 12.40 5.67
CA ARG A 129 18.88 12.18 4.56
C ARG A 129 18.59 13.08 3.36
N ASN A 130 17.37 13.53 3.21
CA ASN A 130 16.90 14.28 2.07
C ASN A 130 16.28 15.61 2.50
#